data_d47308ab3fe80b6f7814a25549e06f8b
#
_entry.id   d47308ab3fe80b6f7814a25549e06f8b
#
_cell.length_a   1.000
_cell.length_b   1.000
_cell.length_c   1.000
_cell.angle_alpha   90.00
_cell.angle_beta   90.00
_cell.angle_gamma   90.00
#
_symmetry.space_group_name_H-M   'P 1'
#
loop_
_entity.id
_entity.type
_entity.pdbx_description
1 polymer ?
#
loop_
_entity_poly.entity_id
_entity_poly.type
_entity_poly.pdbx_seq_one_letter_code
_entity_poly.pdbx_strand_id
1 'polypeptide(L)'
;MCLAPFVALVLSAICGLPLLISHDRPILALLLGAIAFALLAWATRALHLDGLADTADALGSGKPAEQALEIARKSDIGPFGVISLFFVLLIDIISVASFEQSSERYLAFVLAIVTSRIALTWACTRAWPAARPDGLGAMVASSVPLVVAIAWTALGFAFGWWLLGSTGAISVVMGLIAGAVILSITRRRLGGITGDVLGATIEVSAAACLVALACL
;
A
#
# COMPACT_ATOMS: atom_id res chain seq x y z
N MET A 1 2.42 -11.76 -10.05
CA MET A 1 1.92 -10.41 -9.76
C MET A 1 0.55 -10.09 -10.38
N CYS A 2 0.16 -10.71 -11.50
CA CYS A 2 -1.15 -10.46 -12.14
C CYS A 2 -2.38 -10.70 -11.24
N LEU A 3 -2.32 -11.60 -10.27
CA LEU A 3 -3.42 -11.93 -9.35
C LEU A 3 -3.30 -11.24 -7.98
N ALA A 4 -2.35 -10.33 -7.79
CA ALA A 4 -2.14 -9.66 -6.51
C ALA A 4 -3.39 -8.93 -5.98
N PRO A 5 -4.21 -8.23 -6.80
CA PRO A 5 -5.44 -7.61 -6.32
C PRO A 5 -6.50 -8.61 -5.84
N PHE A 6 -6.58 -9.78 -6.47
CA PHE A 6 -7.49 -10.85 -6.03
C PHE A 6 -7.07 -11.44 -4.67
N VAL A 7 -5.78 -11.70 -4.49
CA VAL A 7 -5.24 -12.15 -3.19
C VAL A 7 -5.49 -11.10 -2.11
N ALA A 8 -5.33 -9.83 -2.44
CA ALA A 8 -5.61 -8.71 -1.54
C ALA A 8 -7.08 -8.67 -1.11
N LEU A 9 -8.01 -8.91 -2.04
CA LEU A 9 -9.43 -8.97 -1.73
C LEU A 9 -9.73 -10.04 -0.68
N VAL A 10 -9.18 -11.25 -0.85
CA VAL A 10 -9.37 -12.35 0.11
C VAL A 10 -8.75 -12.02 1.46
N LEU A 11 -7.49 -11.54 1.48
CA LEU A 11 -6.80 -11.19 2.72
C LEU A 11 -7.49 -10.06 3.47
N SER A 12 -7.86 -8.98 2.76
CA SER A 12 -8.54 -7.85 3.40
C SER A 12 -9.94 -8.21 3.89
N ALA A 13 -10.67 -9.05 3.15
CA ALA A 13 -11.98 -9.53 3.60
C ALA A 13 -11.86 -10.30 4.94
N ILE A 14 -10.84 -11.10 5.13
CA ILE A 14 -10.61 -11.86 6.37
C ILE A 14 -10.06 -10.95 7.48
N CYS A 15 -8.97 -10.22 7.21
CA CYS A 15 -8.32 -9.37 8.21
C CYS A 15 -9.18 -8.19 8.66
N GLY A 16 -10.11 -7.73 7.82
CA GLY A 16 -11.04 -6.65 8.11
C GLY A 16 -12.25 -7.05 8.97
N LEU A 17 -12.49 -8.34 9.22
CA LEU A 17 -13.66 -8.79 10.00
C LEU A 17 -13.86 -8.08 11.35
N PRO A 18 -12.79 -7.75 12.12
CA PRO A 18 -12.96 -6.98 13.36
C PRO A 18 -13.67 -5.64 13.16
N LEU A 19 -13.53 -5.00 12.00
CA LEU A 19 -14.14 -3.71 11.68
C LEU A 19 -15.66 -3.76 11.57
N LEU A 20 -16.25 -4.95 11.39
CA LEU A 20 -17.71 -5.16 11.33
C LEU A 20 -18.36 -5.14 12.72
N ILE A 21 -17.57 -5.13 13.80
CA ILE A 21 -18.10 -5.03 15.16
C ILE A 21 -18.73 -3.64 15.35
N SER A 22 -20.07 -3.62 15.55
CA SER A 22 -20.80 -2.38 15.77
C SER A 22 -20.60 -1.90 17.20
N HIS A 23 -20.39 -0.59 17.37
CA HIS A 23 -20.21 0.07 18.67
C HIS A 23 -20.34 1.59 18.54
N ASP A 24 -20.68 2.25 19.65
CA ASP A 24 -20.84 3.72 19.74
C ASP A 24 -19.60 4.40 20.38
N ARG A 25 -18.48 3.68 20.55
CA ARG A 25 -17.28 4.20 21.22
C ARG A 25 -16.17 4.47 20.20
N PRO A 26 -15.78 5.73 19.96
CA PRO A 26 -14.71 6.06 19.01
C PRO A 26 -13.37 5.36 19.28
N ILE A 27 -13.01 5.21 20.56
CA ILE A 27 -11.78 4.52 20.97
C ILE A 27 -11.78 3.04 20.52
N LEU A 28 -12.96 2.40 20.48
CA LEU A 28 -13.06 1.02 20.01
C LEU A 28 -12.88 0.92 18.50
N ALA A 29 -13.29 1.94 17.74
CA ALA A 29 -13.00 2.01 16.29
C ALA A 29 -11.49 2.01 16.02
N LEU A 30 -10.73 2.80 16.78
CA LEU A 30 -9.26 2.82 16.70
C LEU A 30 -8.64 1.46 17.03
N LEU A 31 -9.12 0.83 18.11
CA LEU A 31 -8.64 -0.49 18.52
C LEU A 31 -8.93 -1.55 17.46
N LEU A 32 -10.15 -1.58 16.90
CA LEU A 32 -10.52 -2.54 15.86
C LEU A 32 -9.74 -2.28 14.55
N GLY A 33 -9.49 -1.02 14.21
CA GLY A 33 -8.60 -0.63 13.12
C GLY A 33 -7.18 -1.16 13.35
N ALA A 34 -6.61 -0.92 14.52
CA ALA A 34 -5.28 -1.43 14.86
C ALA A 34 -5.21 -2.97 14.78
N ILE A 35 -6.25 -3.68 15.24
CA ILE A 35 -6.31 -5.15 15.13
C ILE A 35 -6.37 -5.59 13.67
N ALA A 36 -7.17 -4.95 12.81
CA ALA A 36 -7.28 -5.29 11.40
C ALA A 36 -5.93 -5.12 10.67
N PHE A 37 -5.22 -4.01 10.89
CA PHE A 37 -3.89 -3.80 10.32
C PHE A 37 -2.84 -4.73 10.91
N ALA A 38 -2.89 -5.05 12.20
CA ALA A 38 -2.00 -6.03 12.81
C ALA A 38 -2.20 -7.44 12.24
N LEU A 39 -3.45 -7.87 12.01
CA LEU A 39 -3.77 -9.14 11.35
C LEU A 39 -3.24 -9.17 9.92
N LEU A 40 -3.41 -8.07 9.16
CA LEU A 40 -2.89 -7.95 7.80
C LEU A 40 -1.35 -7.99 7.79
N ALA A 41 -0.70 -7.27 8.69
CA ALA A 41 0.75 -7.30 8.86
C ALA A 41 1.26 -8.71 9.18
N TRP A 42 0.62 -9.41 10.10
CA TRP A 42 0.97 -10.80 10.40
C TRP A 42 0.76 -11.72 9.19
N ALA A 43 -0.41 -11.65 8.53
CA ALA A 43 -0.74 -12.51 7.39
C ALA A 43 0.26 -12.33 6.22
N THR A 44 0.82 -11.13 6.07
CA THR A 44 1.84 -10.79 5.08
C THR A 44 3.28 -10.87 5.61
N ARG A 45 3.48 -11.33 6.86
CA ARG A 45 4.79 -11.39 7.54
C ARG A 45 5.48 -10.02 7.60
N ALA A 46 4.71 -8.96 7.66
CA ALA A 46 5.17 -7.56 7.66
C ALA A 46 6.06 -7.15 6.48
N LEU A 47 6.14 -7.96 5.40
CA LEU A 47 7.04 -7.72 4.26
C LEU A 47 6.85 -6.35 3.59
N HIS A 48 5.61 -5.82 3.60
CA HIS A 48 5.35 -4.52 2.98
C HIS A 48 5.77 -3.37 3.90
N LEU A 49 5.54 -3.51 5.20
CA LEU A 49 5.97 -2.54 6.22
C LEU A 49 7.50 -2.47 6.28
N ASP A 50 8.18 -3.61 6.25
CA ASP A 50 9.63 -3.70 6.14
C ASP A 50 10.15 -2.94 4.90
N GLY A 51 9.55 -3.22 3.73
CA GLY A 51 9.88 -2.51 2.50
C GLY A 51 9.60 -1.01 2.54
N LEU A 52 8.56 -0.56 3.26
CA LEU A 52 8.30 0.86 3.49
C LEU A 52 9.44 1.49 4.30
N ALA A 53 9.85 0.83 5.40
CA ALA A 53 10.91 1.31 6.27
C ALA A 53 12.25 1.40 5.52
N ASP A 54 12.64 0.34 4.83
CA ASP A 54 13.89 0.27 4.08
C ASP A 54 13.96 1.30 2.95
N THR A 55 12.84 1.49 2.23
CA THR A 55 12.74 2.51 1.19
C THR A 55 12.83 3.91 1.77
N ALA A 56 12.20 4.16 2.92
CA ALA A 56 12.26 5.46 3.59
C ALA A 56 13.68 5.78 4.07
N ASP A 57 14.39 4.82 4.65
CA ASP A 57 15.78 5.00 5.09
C ASP A 57 16.72 5.19 3.89
N ALA A 58 16.55 4.44 2.81
CA ALA A 58 17.31 4.61 1.58
C ALA A 58 17.14 6.03 1.00
N LEU A 59 15.90 6.49 0.85
CA LEU A 59 15.60 7.82 0.30
C LEU A 59 16.03 8.92 1.25
N GLY A 60 15.78 8.76 2.55
CA GLY A 60 16.11 9.72 3.61
C GLY A 60 17.62 9.90 3.82
N SER A 61 18.45 8.92 3.45
CA SER A 61 19.89 8.99 3.55
C SER A 61 20.52 10.12 2.73
N GLY A 62 19.85 10.59 1.68
CA GLY A 62 20.37 11.59 0.74
C GLY A 62 21.56 11.13 -0.10
N LYS A 63 21.98 9.85 0.02
CA LYS A 63 23.17 9.31 -0.64
C LYS A 63 22.93 8.96 -2.12
N PRO A 64 24.00 8.77 -2.92
CA PRO A 64 23.91 8.22 -4.26
C PRO A 64 23.21 6.84 -4.28
N ALA A 65 22.62 6.47 -5.42
CA ALA A 65 21.75 5.29 -5.55
C ALA A 65 22.38 4.00 -5.01
N GLU A 66 23.65 3.72 -5.35
CA GLU A 66 24.35 2.51 -4.91
C GLU A 66 24.43 2.43 -3.37
N GLN A 67 24.87 3.51 -2.71
CA GLN A 67 24.97 3.56 -1.25
C GLN A 67 23.58 3.56 -0.57
N ALA A 68 22.57 4.19 -1.17
CA ALA A 68 21.20 4.17 -0.67
C ALA A 68 20.61 2.74 -0.74
N LEU A 69 20.89 2.01 -1.82
CA LEU A 69 20.48 0.61 -1.97
C LEU A 69 21.20 -0.34 -0.99
N GLU A 70 22.44 -0.01 -0.59
CA GLU A 70 23.13 -0.75 0.48
C GLU A 70 22.50 -0.51 1.86
N ILE A 71 22.03 0.72 2.13
CA ILE A 71 21.29 1.03 3.37
C ILE A 71 20.01 0.18 3.46
N ALA A 72 19.23 0.10 2.38
CA ALA A 72 18.02 -0.72 2.34
C ALA A 72 18.28 -2.24 2.50
N ARG A 73 19.50 -2.70 2.38
CA ARG A 73 19.87 -4.13 2.59
C ARG A 73 20.28 -4.45 4.02
N LYS A 74 20.48 -3.44 4.85
CA LYS A 74 20.85 -3.68 6.25
C LYS A 74 19.66 -4.18 7.03
N SER A 75 19.91 -5.01 8.03
CA SER A 75 18.87 -5.57 8.90
C SER A 75 18.45 -4.61 10.03
N ASP A 76 19.11 -3.47 10.17
CA ASP A 76 18.80 -2.45 11.16
C ASP A 76 17.88 -1.38 10.55
N ILE A 77 16.82 -1.04 11.26
CA ILE A 77 15.90 0.03 10.87
C ILE A 77 16.49 1.39 11.27
N GLY A 78 16.48 2.32 10.32
CA GLY A 78 16.91 3.70 10.56
C GLY A 78 15.77 4.62 11.03
N PRO A 79 16.10 5.88 11.36
CA PRO A 79 15.12 6.84 11.89
C PRO A 79 14.02 7.19 10.90
N PHE A 80 14.29 7.25 9.60
CA PHE A 80 13.28 7.52 8.58
C PHE A 80 12.31 6.34 8.43
N GLY A 81 12.81 5.11 8.54
CA GLY A 81 11.98 3.90 8.53
C GLY A 81 11.02 3.88 9.70
N VAL A 82 11.52 4.10 10.93
CA VAL A 82 10.69 4.15 12.15
C VAL A 82 9.61 5.23 12.05
N ILE A 83 9.98 6.45 11.65
CA ILE A 83 9.04 7.58 11.52
C ILE A 83 7.99 7.28 10.45
N SER A 84 8.40 6.73 9.29
CA SER A 84 7.48 6.40 8.20
C SER A 84 6.47 5.33 8.60
N LEU A 85 6.92 4.26 9.26
CA LEU A 85 6.03 3.21 9.79
C LEU A 85 5.02 3.79 10.79
N PHE A 86 5.50 4.59 11.73
CA PHE A 86 4.65 5.18 12.75
C PHE A 86 3.54 6.02 12.14
N PHE A 87 3.88 6.96 11.24
CA PHE A 87 2.88 7.86 10.67
C PHE A 87 1.96 7.16 9.67
N VAL A 88 2.46 6.25 8.83
CA VAL A 88 1.59 5.53 7.88
C VAL A 88 0.57 4.68 8.62
N LEU A 89 0.99 3.87 9.60
CA LEU A 89 0.07 3.06 10.39
C LEU A 89 -0.91 3.91 11.21
N LEU A 90 -0.45 5.03 11.78
CA LEU A 90 -1.32 5.95 12.51
C LEU A 90 -2.38 6.56 11.59
N ILE A 91 -1.99 7.02 10.40
CA ILE A 91 -2.89 7.58 9.39
C ILE A 91 -3.91 6.52 8.96
N ASP A 92 -3.48 5.31 8.68
CA ASP A 92 -4.35 4.21 8.27
C ASP A 92 -5.42 3.88 9.33
N ILE A 93 -4.99 3.74 10.59
CA ILE A 93 -5.87 3.43 11.71
C ILE A 93 -6.89 4.56 11.94
N ILE A 94 -6.43 5.81 11.94
CA ILE A 94 -7.30 6.98 12.14
C ILE A 94 -8.29 7.10 10.97
N SER A 95 -7.83 6.93 9.74
CA SER A 95 -8.69 7.03 8.55
C SER A 95 -9.80 5.98 8.56
N VAL A 96 -9.48 4.72 8.89
CA VAL A 96 -10.51 3.67 9.02
C VAL A 96 -11.45 3.96 10.19
N ALA A 97 -10.93 4.45 11.30
CA ALA A 97 -11.74 4.73 12.48
C ALA A 97 -12.65 5.95 12.34
N SER A 98 -12.43 6.81 11.34
CA SER A 98 -13.23 8.02 11.12
C SER A 98 -14.65 7.75 10.60
N PHE A 99 -14.90 6.57 10.01
CA PHE A 99 -16.24 6.20 9.56
C PHE A 99 -17.15 5.81 10.74
N GLU A 100 -18.38 6.29 10.73
CA GLU A 100 -19.33 6.00 11.79
C GLU A 100 -19.85 4.56 11.72
N GLN A 101 -20.17 4.09 10.50
CA GLN A 101 -20.74 2.76 10.30
C GLN A 101 -19.65 1.69 10.22
N SER A 102 -19.87 0.56 10.89
CA SER A 102 -18.97 -0.59 10.85
C SER A 102 -18.79 -1.17 9.43
N SER A 103 -19.86 -1.16 8.63
CA SER A 103 -19.81 -1.57 7.23
C SER A 103 -18.90 -0.67 6.38
N GLU A 104 -18.96 0.65 6.58
CA GLU A 104 -18.11 1.60 5.86
C GLU A 104 -16.64 1.43 6.22
N ARG A 105 -16.32 1.26 7.51
CA ARG A 105 -14.96 0.94 7.98
C ARG A 105 -14.39 -0.29 7.27
N TYR A 106 -15.19 -1.35 7.23
CA TYR A 106 -14.81 -2.58 6.57
C TYR A 106 -14.60 -2.40 5.06
N LEU A 107 -15.55 -1.73 4.38
CA LEU A 107 -15.47 -1.51 2.93
C LEU A 107 -14.32 -0.59 2.56
N ALA A 108 -14.04 0.45 3.34
CA ALA A 108 -12.90 1.35 3.16
C ALA A 108 -11.58 0.60 3.28
N PHE A 109 -11.44 -0.24 4.31
CA PHE A 109 -10.26 -1.10 4.49
C PHE A 109 -10.06 -2.03 3.29
N VAL A 110 -11.11 -2.76 2.88
CA VAL A 110 -11.03 -3.68 1.74
C VAL A 110 -10.63 -2.95 0.45
N LEU A 111 -11.27 -1.82 0.16
CA LEU A 111 -11.00 -1.03 -1.04
C LEU A 111 -9.55 -0.53 -1.07
N ALA A 112 -9.04 -0.01 0.05
CA ALA A 112 -7.67 0.50 0.13
C ALA A 112 -6.62 -0.62 -0.09
N ILE A 113 -6.83 -1.79 0.54
CA ILE A 113 -5.92 -2.92 0.39
C ILE A 113 -5.93 -3.49 -1.03
N VAL A 114 -7.09 -3.55 -1.68
CA VAL A 114 -7.20 -3.95 -3.10
C VAL A 114 -6.51 -2.92 -4.00
N THR A 115 -6.78 -1.64 -3.79
CA THR A 115 -6.17 -0.52 -4.56
C THR A 115 -4.65 -0.57 -4.50
N SER A 116 -4.08 -0.82 -3.33
CA SER A 116 -2.64 -0.89 -3.15
C SER A 116 -1.99 -2.02 -3.97
N ARG A 117 -2.71 -3.13 -4.20
CA ARG A 117 -2.22 -4.24 -5.04
C ARG A 117 -2.46 -4.00 -6.53
N ILE A 118 -3.41 -3.12 -6.88
CA ILE A 118 -3.48 -2.59 -8.25
C ILE A 118 -2.24 -1.71 -8.52
N ALA A 119 -1.83 -0.86 -7.59
CA ALA A 119 -0.57 -0.10 -7.70
C ALA A 119 0.65 -1.03 -7.84
N LEU A 120 0.68 -2.16 -7.12
CA LEU A 120 1.71 -3.19 -7.28
C LEU A 120 1.70 -3.79 -8.70
N THR A 121 0.55 -4.04 -9.32
CA THR A 121 0.52 -4.54 -10.71
C THR A 121 1.13 -3.54 -11.68
N TRP A 122 0.89 -2.23 -11.48
CA TRP A 122 1.54 -1.16 -12.24
C TRP A 122 3.05 -1.13 -12.03
N ALA A 123 3.52 -1.29 -10.79
CA ALA A 123 4.95 -1.35 -10.46
C ALA A 123 5.70 -2.48 -11.17
N CYS A 124 5.00 -3.58 -11.49
CA CYS A 124 5.57 -4.73 -12.17
C CYS A 124 5.45 -4.69 -13.71
N THR A 125 4.97 -3.58 -14.30
CA THR A 125 4.94 -3.39 -15.75
C THR A 125 6.30 -2.99 -16.32
N ARG A 126 6.43 -2.97 -17.65
CA ARG A 126 7.66 -2.53 -18.35
C ARG A 126 8.02 -1.05 -18.12
N ALA A 127 7.12 -0.25 -17.56
CA ALA A 127 7.37 1.15 -17.27
C ALA A 127 8.43 1.37 -16.18
N TRP A 128 8.63 0.37 -15.31
CA TRP A 128 9.47 0.48 -14.12
C TRP A 128 10.59 -0.55 -14.15
N PRO A 129 11.85 -0.15 -14.45
CA PRO A 129 12.98 -1.06 -14.47
C PRO A 129 13.35 -1.51 -13.05
N ALA A 130 14.02 -2.65 -12.94
CA ALA A 130 14.64 -3.06 -11.68
C ALA A 130 15.82 -2.15 -11.34
N ALA A 131 15.94 -1.77 -10.06
CA ALA A 131 17.07 -0.96 -9.56
C ALA A 131 18.37 -1.78 -9.47
N ARG A 132 18.27 -3.10 -9.41
CA ARG A 132 19.39 -4.04 -9.27
C ARG A 132 19.14 -5.26 -10.16
N PRO A 133 20.19 -5.95 -10.59
CA PRO A 133 20.04 -7.17 -11.41
C PRO A 133 19.56 -8.39 -10.60
N ASP A 134 19.53 -8.30 -9.28
CA ASP A 134 19.20 -9.36 -8.35
C ASP A 134 18.00 -9.01 -7.46
N GLY A 135 17.46 -10.01 -6.76
CA GLY A 135 16.39 -9.87 -5.78
C GLY A 135 14.99 -9.83 -6.40
N LEU A 136 13.99 -9.61 -5.51
CA LEU A 136 12.57 -9.68 -5.90
C LEU A 136 12.20 -8.65 -6.98
N GLY A 137 12.75 -7.43 -6.90
CA GLY A 137 12.49 -6.39 -7.91
C GLY A 137 12.87 -6.83 -9.31
N ALA A 138 14.05 -7.46 -9.47
CA ALA A 138 14.50 -7.99 -10.75
C ALA A 138 13.61 -9.13 -11.27
N MET A 139 13.17 -10.02 -10.37
CA MET A 139 12.33 -11.18 -10.73
C MET A 139 10.94 -10.77 -11.22
N VAL A 140 10.40 -9.65 -10.72
CA VAL A 140 9.03 -9.22 -11.02
C VAL A 140 8.94 -8.03 -11.98
N ALA A 141 10.04 -7.32 -12.23
CA ALA A 141 10.09 -6.26 -13.22
C ALA A 141 9.62 -6.78 -14.60
N SER A 142 8.74 -6.03 -15.25
CA SER A 142 8.17 -6.40 -16.55
C SER A 142 7.35 -7.71 -16.58
N SER A 143 6.99 -8.28 -15.41
CA SER A 143 6.24 -9.54 -15.33
C SER A 143 4.73 -9.37 -15.56
N VAL A 144 4.22 -8.13 -15.52
CA VAL A 144 2.79 -7.82 -15.70
C VAL A 144 2.58 -7.13 -17.05
N PRO A 145 1.77 -7.73 -17.94
CA PRO A 145 1.33 -7.06 -19.17
C PRO A 145 0.54 -5.80 -18.87
N LEU A 146 0.76 -4.73 -19.64
CA LEU A 146 0.07 -3.45 -19.45
C LEU A 146 -1.46 -3.58 -19.45
N VAL A 147 -1.99 -4.45 -20.31
CA VAL A 147 -3.45 -4.72 -20.39
C VAL A 147 -4.02 -5.24 -19.06
N VAL A 148 -3.24 -6.03 -18.31
CA VAL A 148 -3.66 -6.56 -16.99
C VAL A 148 -3.73 -5.44 -15.96
N ALA A 149 -2.74 -4.53 -15.95
CA ALA A 149 -2.74 -3.38 -15.05
C ALA A 149 -3.92 -2.43 -15.35
N ILE A 150 -4.19 -2.17 -16.64
CA ILE A 150 -5.35 -1.37 -17.08
C ILE A 150 -6.66 -2.05 -16.68
N ALA A 151 -6.81 -3.35 -16.92
CA ALA A 151 -8.01 -4.10 -16.56
C ALA A 151 -8.28 -4.04 -15.05
N TRP A 152 -7.26 -4.25 -14.21
CA TRP A 152 -7.39 -4.13 -12.76
C TRP A 152 -7.73 -2.70 -12.32
N THR A 153 -7.19 -1.67 -13.00
CA THR A 153 -7.55 -0.28 -12.72
C THR A 153 -9.02 -0.01 -13.02
N ALA A 154 -9.52 -0.48 -14.17
CA ALA A 154 -10.93 -0.34 -14.52
C ALA A 154 -11.85 -1.09 -13.54
N LEU A 155 -11.46 -2.33 -13.16
CA LEU A 155 -12.18 -3.12 -12.17
C LEU A 155 -12.15 -2.46 -10.79
N GLY A 156 -11.00 -1.94 -10.36
CA GLY A 156 -10.85 -1.24 -9.09
C GLY A 156 -11.69 0.03 -9.03
N PHE A 157 -11.71 0.81 -10.11
CA PHE A 157 -12.57 1.99 -10.23
C PHE A 157 -14.06 1.62 -10.14
N ALA A 158 -14.49 0.61 -10.91
CA ALA A 158 -15.87 0.11 -10.88
C ALA A 158 -16.25 -0.47 -9.50
N PHE A 159 -15.32 -1.18 -8.87
CA PHE A 159 -15.49 -1.73 -7.51
C PHE A 159 -15.63 -0.62 -6.48
N GLY A 160 -14.76 0.41 -6.52
CA GLY A 160 -14.84 1.58 -5.64
C GLY A 160 -16.17 2.32 -5.82
N TRP A 161 -16.58 2.54 -7.07
CA TRP A 161 -17.87 3.15 -7.37
C TRP A 161 -19.05 2.33 -6.84
N TRP A 162 -19.01 1.02 -6.99
CA TRP A 162 -20.07 0.13 -6.51
C TRP A 162 -20.17 0.08 -4.99
N LEU A 163 -19.03 0.11 -4.28
CA LEU A 163 -18.99 0.04 -2.82
C LEU A 163 -19.38 1.36 -2.14
N LEU A 164 -18.79 2.47 -2.58
CA LEU A 164 -18.80 3.76 -1.89
C LEU A 164 -19.09 4.95 -2.85
N GLY A 165 -19.67 4.69 -4.01
CA GLY A 165 -20.02 5.71 -4.98
C GLY A 165 -18.81 6.48 -5.53
N SER A 166 -19.02 7.77 -5.82
CA SER A 166 -17.97 8.65 -6.37
C SER A 166 -16.76 8.76 -5.46
N THR A 167 -16.96 8.80 -4.15
CA THR A 167 -15.88 8.85 -3.14
C THR A 167 -14.97 7.62 -3.25
N GLY A 168 -15.54 6.42 -3.36
CA GLY A 168 -14.76 5.19 -3.55
C GLY A 168 -13.94 5.20 -4.84
N ALA A 169 -14.55 5.63 -5.96
CA ALA A 169 -13.84 5.69 -7.24
C ALA A 169 -12.70 6.73 -7.24
N ILE A 170 -12.93 7.91 -6.67
CA ILE A 170 -11.90 8.97 -6.54
C ILE A 170 -10.76 8.46 -5.66
N SER A 171 -11.06 7.78 -4.55
CA SER A 171 -10.06 7.27 -3.62
C SER A 171 -9.15 6.20 -4.24
N VAL A 172 -9.69 5.34 -5.12
CA VAL A 172 -8.88 4.44 -5.93
C VAL A 172 -7.87 5.22 -6.78
N VAL A 173 -8.32 6.27 -7.46
CA VAL A 173 -7.45 7.12 -8.29
C VAL A 173 -6.35 7.77 -7.43
N MET A 174 -6.70 8.32 -6.26
CA MET A 174 -5.74 8.95 -5.35
C MET A 174 -4.68 7.94 -4.84
N GLY A 175 -5.10 6.72 -4.47
CA GLY A 175 -4.18 5.66 -4.09
C GLY A 175 -3.21 5.28 -5.23
N LEU A 176 -3.71 5.15 -6.46
CA LEU A 176 -2.87 4.85 -7.62
C LEU A 176 -1.89 5.98 -7.96
N ILE A 177 -2.32 7.25 -7.84
CA ILE A 177 -1.45 8.41 -8.02
C ILE A 177 -0.32 8.39 -6.99
N ALA A 178 -0.63 8.15 -5.72
CA ALA A 178 0.38 8.08 -4.65
C ALA A 178 1.40 6.96 -4.91
N GLY A 179 0.94 5.78 -5.33
CA GLY A 179 1.81 4.69 -5.74
C GLY A 179 2.72 5.09 -6.93
N ALA A 180 2.18 5.76 -7.95
CA ALA A 180 2.96 6.23 -9.09
C ALA A 180 3.99 7.30 -8.70
N VAL A 181 3.68 8.16 -7.73
CA VAL A 181 4.61 9.16 -7.17
C VAL A 181 5.80 8.46 -6.52
N ILE A 182 5.57 7.48 -5.63
CA ILE A 182 6.65 6.70 -5.01
C ILE A 182 7.52 6.02 -6.07
N LEU A 183 6.92 5.35 -7.04
CA LEU A 183 7.64 4.71 -8.13
C LEU A 183 8.48 5.70 -8.94
N SER A 184 7.96 6.90 -9.17
CA SER A 184 8.68 7.95 -9.88
C SER A 184 9.88 8.48 -9.09
N ILE A 185 9.72 8.67 -7.78
CA ILE A 185 10.78 9.10 -6.88
C ILE A 185 11.88 8.03 -6.83
N THR A 186 11.51 6.77 -6.60
CA THR A 186 12.47 5.67 -6.49
C THR A 186 13.19 5.40 -7.81
N ARG A 187 12.51 5.51 -8.95
CA ARG A 187 13.17 5.44 -10.26
C ARG A 187 14.25 6.51 -10.44
N ARG A 188 13.98 7.76 -10.00
CA ARG A 188 14.95 8.87 -10.10
C ARG A 188 16.08 8.75 -9.10
N ARG A 189 15.80 8.29 -7.89
CA ARG A 189 16.75 8.27 -6.77
C ARG A 189 17.53 6.95 -6.65
N LEU A 190 16.89 5.82 -6.94
CA LEU A 190 17.43 4.48 -6.76
C LEU A 190 17.65 3.72 -8.08
N GLY A 191 17.19 4.27 -9.20
CA GLY A 191 17.30 3.66 -10.53
C GLY A 191 16.13 2.78 -10.93
N GLY A 192 15.20 2.44 -10.02
CA GLY A 192 14.05 1.59 -10.32
C GLY A 192 13.42 0.94 -9.09
N ILE A 193 12.82 -0.24 -9.29
CA ILE A 193 12.12 -1.00 -8.25
C ILE A 193 13.04 -2.02 -7.58
N THR A 194 12.87 -2.19 -6.26
CA THR A 194 13.35 -3.33 -5.45
C THR A 194 12.13 -4.01 -4.81
N GLY A 195 12.32 -5.09 -4.06
CA GLY A 195 11.27 -5.66 -3.22
C GLY A 195 10.72 -4.65 -2.23
N ASP A 196 11.60 -3.84 -1.63
CA ASP A 196 11.28 -2.84 -0.63
C ASP A 196 10.45 -1.70 -1.23
N VAL A 197 10.83 -1.23 -2.43
CA VAL A 197 10.06 -0.23 -3.20
C VAL A 197 8.65 -0.72 -3.52
N LEU A 198 8.48 -2.02 -3.81
CA LEU A 198 7.15 -2.61 -3.99
C LEU A 198 6.34 -2.56 -2.71
N GLY A 199 6.96 -2.89 -1.55
CA GLY A 199 6.34 -2.76 -0.23
C GLY A 199 5.93 -1.32 0.07
N ALA A 200 6.84 -0.35 -0.11
CA ALA A 200 6.55 1.06 0.06
C ALA A 200 5.41 1.56 -0.85
N THR A 201 5.37 1.10 -2.11
CA THR A 201 4.30 1.45 -3.05
C THR A 201 2.94 0.96 -2.54
N ILE A 202 2.89 -0.24 -1.99
CA ILE A 202 1.68 -0.84 -1.41
C ILE A 202 1.19 0.00 -0.23
N GLU A 203 2.04 0.28 0.75
CA GLU A 203 1.63 0.97 1.98
C GLU A 203 1.22 2.43 1.71
N VAL A 204 1.99 3.17 0.91
CA VAL A 204 1.66 4.56 0.55
C VAL A 204 0.38 4.64 -0.29
N SER A 205 0.15 3.68 -1.20
CA SER A 205 -1.07 3.62 -1.99
C SER A 205 -2.31 3.33 -1.14
N ALA A 206 -2.20 2.43 -0.15
CA ALA A 206 -3.28 2.12 0.78
C ALA A 206 -3.62 3.34 1.65
N ALA A 207 -2.60 3.96 2.26
CA ALA A 207 -2.76 5.15 3.09
C ALA A 207 -3.44 6.30 2.32
N ALA A 208 -2.98 6.59 1.11
CA ALA A 208 -3.57 7.65 0.29
C ALA A 208 -5.03 7.37 -0.10
N CYS A 209 -5.36 6.10 -0.38
CA CYS A 209 -6.74 5.69 -0.64
C CYS A 209 -7.62 5.89 0.59
N LEU A 210 -7.16 5.48 1.78
CA LEU A 210 -7.89 5.65 3.05
C LEU A 210 -8.07 7.12 3.43
N VAL A 211 -7.04 7.94 3.30
CA VAL A 211 -7.13 9.38 3.55
C VAL A 211 -8.15 10.04 2.62
N ALA A 212 -8.12 9.68 1.33
CA ALA A 212 -9.11 10.22 0.37
C ALA A 212 -10.53 9.81 0.73
N LEU A 213 -10.75 8.54 1.17
CA LEU A 213 -12.04 8.05 1.63
C LEU A 213 -12.53 8.79 2.88
N ALA A 214 -11.62 9.09 3.81
CA ALA A 214 -11.97 9.74 5.08
C ALA A 214 -12.23 11.27 4.92
N CYS A 215 -11.69 11.90 3.85
CA CYS A 215 -11.79 13.35 3.64
C CYS A 215 -12.91 13.76 2.66
N LEU A 216 -13.46 12.84 1.87
CA LEU A 216 -14.47 13.09 0.84
C LEU A 216 -15.86 12.61 1.29
#